data_3badfbc609e5e1890b529c11e7e80a6f
#
_entry.id   3badfbc609e5e1890b529c11e7e80a6f
#
_cell.length_a   1.000
_cell.length_b   1.000
_cell.length_c   1.000
_cell.angle_alpha   90.00
_cell.angle_beta   90.00
_cell.angle_gamma   90.00
#
_symmetry.space_group_name_H-M   'P 1'
#
loop_
_entity.id
_entity.type
_entity.pdbx_description
1 polymer ?
#
loop_
_entity_poly.entity_id
_entity_poly.type
_entity_poly.pdbx_seq_one_letter_code
_entity_poly.pdbx_strand_id
1 'polypeptide(L)'
;MLILLLLTSSIFFRASDDSVNQDLVVKEWLALEAVDGRGRRPFRPDAVFSQYLLDSESSPPKVGEILEGELGKATWVSASADDEGNFSSPNGAAWAYAKLKLERDIVLLADLQGASTLFLNGVAFSGDPYRFGYQGYPVALRKGDNHIFVTGTRGNFQLAFHARPTKLVFADWTSTTPHLLSGGAVGGEASVALMNLSTEPIPLLYVVAGGVGPFARRRSLVPWGIEPLGVTRVPVDLLARDGHQLPEEPEPQKLYLSLGGASNEDAQVQWLDIGMKKEGQAHLQTFRSGMDNTVQQFGLVPPAEDSSMEGERGLVISLHGASVKPMSQANCFTPKKEWWIACPTNRSPYGFDWQDWGRLDAYEVRDLMLDRFDLPRDKVALT
;
A
#
# COMPACT_ATOMS: atom_id res chain seq x y z
N MET A 1 -25.51 -22.72 -49.55
CA MET A 1 -25.70 -21.48 -48.80
C MET A 1 -25.56 -21.80 -47.32
N LEU A 2 -24.31 -21.70 -46.80
CA LEU A 2 -23.96 -22.10 -45.43
C LEU A 2 -23.95 -20.81 -44.60
N ILE A 3 -24.92 -20.70 -43.70
CA ILE A 3 -25.01 -19.55 -42.78
C ILE A 3 -24.04 -19.83 -41.65
N LEU A 4 -22.93 -19.07 -41.62
CA LEU A 4 -21.95 -19.08 -40.54
C LEU A 4 -22.51 -18.22 -39.41
N LEU A 5 -23.06 -18.87 -38.37
CA LEU A 5 -23.41 -18.21 -37.11
C LEU A 5 -22.12 -17.85 -36.37
N LEU A 6 -21.74 -16.59 -36.40
CA LEU A 6 -20.75 -16.02 -35.47
C LEU A 6 -21.35 -15.99 -34.07
N LEU A 7 -21.03 -16.98 -33.29
CA LEU A 7 -21.25 -16.97 -31.84
C LEU A 7 -20.29 -15.95 -31.22
N THR A 8 -20.79 -14.75 -30.94
CA THR A 8 -20.14 -13.82 -30.01
C THR A 8 -20.24 -14.41 -28.62
N SER A 9 -19.22 -15.15 -28.21
CA SER A 9 -19.12 -15.65 -26.84
C SER A 9 -18.82 -14.50 -25.91
N SER A 10 -19.89 -13.84 -25.42
CA SER A 10 -19.82 -13.07 -24.19
C SER A 10 -19.73 -14.05 -23.07
N ILE A 11 -18.53 -14.29 -22.53
CA ILE A 11 -18.33 -15.17 -21.38
C ILE A 11 -18.83 -14.40 -20.16
N PHE A 12 -20.01 -14.80 -19.68
CA PHE A 12 -20.60 -14.28 -18.46
C PHE A 12 -20.14 -15.12 -17.29
N PHE A 13 -19.41 -14.52 -16.37
CA PHE A 13 -19.24 -15.13 -15.04
C PHE A 13 -20.56 -14.91 -14.28
N ARG A 14 -21.31 -15.99 -14.11
CA ARG A 14 -22.56 -15.98 -13.30
C ARG A 14 -22.19 -16.43 -11.90
N ALA A 15 -21.98 -15.47 -10.99
CA ALA A 15 -21.85 -15.78 -9.58
C ALA A 15 -23.20 -16.28 -9.06
N SER A 16 -23.27 -17.50 -8.50
CA SER A 16 -24.45 -18.03 -7.83
C SER A 16 -24.68 -17.30 -6.49
N ASP A 17 -25.89 -17.33 -5.97
CA ASP A 17 -26.34 -16.59 -4.77
C ASP A 17 -25.52 -16.89 -3.49
N ASP A 18 -24.80 -18.02 -3.44
CA ASP A 18 -23.92 -18.41 -2.33
C ASP A 18 -22.50 -17.80 -2.42
N SER A 19 -22.19 -17.04 -3.47
CA SER A 19 -20.84 -16.49 -3.74
C SER A 19 -20.47 -15.22 -2.96
N VAL A 20 -21.30 -14.80 -1.99
CA VAL A 20 -21.10 -13.57 -1.20
C VAL A 20 -19.80 -13.57 -0.38
N ASN A 21 -19.22 -14.76 -0.16
CA ASN A 21 -18.01 -14.98 0.61
C ASN A 21 -16.83 -15.50 -0.23
N GLN A 22 -16.88 -15.39 -1.55
CA GLN A 22 -15.80 -15.88 -2.42
C GLN A 22 -15.05 -14.72 -3.08
N ASP A 23 -13.76 -14.89 -3.15
CA ASP A 23 -12.88 -14.00 -3.90
C ASP A 23 -13.20 -14.10 -5.39
N LEU A 24 -13.13 -12.96 -6.10
CA LEU A 24 -13.31 -12.89 -7.53
C LEU A 24 -11.96 -12.59 -8.20
N VAL A 25 -11.59 -13.42 -9.16
CA VAL A 25 -10.39 -13.22 -9.97
C VAL A 25 -10.81 -12.91 -11.40
N VAL A 26 -10.26 -11.85 -11.98
CA VAL A 26 -10.56 -11.45 -13.36
C VAL A 26 -9.65 -12.21 -14.29
N LYS A 27 -10.23 -13.07 -15.14
CA LYS A 27 -9.46 -13.95 -16.04
C LYS A 27 -9.52 -13.51 -17.51
N GLU A 28 -10.63 -12.94 -17.97
CA GLU A 28 -10.84 -12.58 -19.37
C GLU A 28 -10.59 -11.10 -19.59
N TRP A 29 -9.71 -10.79 -20.52
CA TRP A 29 -9.23 -9.45 -20.79
C TRP A 29 -9.22 -9.13 -22.28
N LEU A 30 -9.32 -7.85 -22.60
CA LEU A 30 -8.83 -7.28 -23.84
C LEU A 30 -7.51 -6.59 -23.56
N ALA A 31 -6.55 -6.76 -24.45
CA ALA A 31 -5.24 -6.14 -24.36
C ALA A 31 -5.00 -5.18 -25.53
N LEU A 32 -4.36 -4.06 -25.27
CA LEU A 32 -3.97 -3.07 -26.28
C LEU A 32 -2.49 -2.73 -26.11
N GLU A 33 -1.74 -2.82 -27.21
CA GLU A 33 -0.37 -2.30 -27.26
C GLU A 33 -0.34 -0.78 -27.08
N ALA A 34 0.83 -0.25 -26.73
CA ALA A 34 0.97 1.20 -26.54
C ALA A 34 0.72 1.94 -27.86
N VAL A 35 -0.26 2.81 -27.88
CA VAL A 35 -0.52 3.76 -28.97
C VAL A 35 0.06 5.14 -28.70
N ASP A 36 0.43 5.43 -27.45
CA ASP A 36 1.03 6.69 -27.02
C ASP A 36 2.37 6.48 -26.32
N GLY A 37 3.19 7.53 -26.32
CA GLY A 37 4.53 7.50 -25.76
C GLY A 37 4.52 7.19 -24.27
N ARG A 38 5.38 6.21 -23.86
CA ARG A 38 5.63 5.90 -22.45
C ARG A 38 6.61 6.90 -21.84
N GLY A 39 6.45 7.19 -20.56
CA GLY A 39 7.42 7.96 -19.79
C GLY A 39 6.79 9.02 -18.90
N ARG A 40 7.61 9.64 -18.06
CA ARG A 40 7.24 10.73 -17.17
C ARG A 40 7.04 12.02 -17.97
N ARG A 41 5.88 12.17 -18.58
CA ARG A 41 5.49 13.40 -19.24
C ARG A 41 4.38 14.04 -18.44
N PRO A 42 4.46 15.35 -18.16
CA PRO A 42 3.35 16.04 -17.55
C PRO A 42 2.17 16.01 -18.52
N PHE A 43 1.06 15.50 -18.04
CA PHE A 43 -0.28 15.55 -18.63
C PHE A 43 -0.37 15.53 -20.16
N ARG A 44 -0.30 14.34 -20.72
CA ARG A 44 -0.96 14.05 -22.00
C ARG A 44 -2.05 13.04 -21.71
N PRO A 45 -3.31 13.35 -22.03
CA PRO A 45 -4.34 12.33 -22.05
C PRO A 45 -3.93 11.29 -23.10
N ASP A 46 -3.73 10.05 -22.69
CA ASP A 46 -3.51 9.00 -23.66
C ASP A 46 -4.82 8.68 -24.39
N ALA A 47 -4.72 8.05 -25.56
CA ALA A 47 -5.87 7.79 -26.41
C ALA A 47 -6.92 6.90 -25.73
N VAL A 48 -6.51 5.92 -24.91
CA VAL A 48 -7.43 5.05 -24.14
C VAL A 48 -8.19 5.88 -23.11
N PHE A 49 -7.48 6.72 -22.35
CA PHE A 49 -8.11 7.60 -21.37
C PHE A 49 -9.11 8.53 -22.03
N SER A 50 -8.74 9.17 -23.14
CA SER A 50 -9.59 10.11 -23.86
C SER A 50 -10.82 9.44 -24.48
N GLN A 51 -10.67 8.21 -24.99
CA GLN A 51 -11.74 7.50 -25.68
C GLN A 51 -12.74 6.83 -24.75
N TYR A 52 -12.27 6.28 -23.60
CA TYR A 52 -13.10 5.38 -22.77
C TYR A 52 -13.26 5.80 -21.33
N LEU A 53 -12.43 6.71 -20.79
CA LEU A 53 -12.42 7.05 -19.38
C LEU A 53 -12.82 8.49 -19.08
N LEU A 54 -12.72 9.38 -20.07
CA LEU A 54 -13.05 10.79 -19.90
C LEU A 54 -14.56 11.02 -19.82
N ASP A 55 -15.34 10.23 -20.58
CA ASP A 55 -16.80 10.32 -20.62
C ASP A 55 -17.40 8.99 -20.13
N SER A 56 -18.24 9.08 -19.10
CA SER A 56 -18.96 7.94 -18.52
C SER A 56 -19.94 7.25 -19.47
N GLU A 57 -20.34 7.93 -20.56
CA GLU A 57 -21.24 7.38 -21.58
C GLU A 57 -20.49 6.70 -22.73
N SER A 58 -19.17 6.72 -22.72
CA SER A 58 -18.34 6.07 -23.73
C SER A 58 -18.60 4.57 -23.80
N SER A 59 -18.76 4.06 -25.02
CA SER A 59 -18.89 2.61 -25.22
C SER A 59 -17.58 1.91 -24.88
N PRO A 60 -17.63 0.76 -24.18
CA PRO A 60 -16.43 0.03 -23.84
C PRO A 60 -15.72 -0.54 -25.07
N PRO A 61 -14.41 -0.81 -25.01
CA PRO A 61 -13.64 -1.36 -26.12
C PRO A 61 -14.17 -2.74 -26.55
N LYS A 62 -14.01 -3.05 -27.84
CA LYS A 62 -14.41 -4.32 -28.45
C LYS A 62 -13.22 -5.03 -29.08
N VAL A 63 -13.27 -6.36 -29.13
CA VAL A 63 -12.29 -7.15 -29.89
C VAL A 63 -12.23 -6.68 -31.33
N GLY A 64 -11.03 -6.43 -31.86
CA GLY A 64 -10.81 -5.96 -33.21
C GLY A 64 -10.99 -4.45 -33.41
N GLU A 65 -11.39 -3.71 -32.39
CA GLU A 65 -11.44 -2.25 -32.45
C GLU A 65 -10.04 -1.65 -32.51
N ILE A 66 -9.86 -0.69 -33.40
CA ILE A 66 -8.57 -0.03 -33.65
C ILE A 66 -8.58 1.31 -32.93
N LEU A 67 -7.55 1.55 -32.13
CA LEU A 67 -7.27 2.84 -31.52
C LEU A 67 -6.00 3.44 -32.15
N GLU A 68 -6.02 4.75 -32.41
CA GLU A 68 -4.90 5.50 -32.95
C GLU A 68 -4.39 6.52 -31.94
N GLY A 69 -3.08 6.57 -31.76
CA GLY A 69 -2.39 7.53 -30.89
C GLY A 69 -1.10 8.03 -31.52
N GLU A 70 -0.23 8.66 -30.75
CA GLU A 70 1.03 9.25 -31.23
C GLU A 70 2.01 8.25 -31.84
N LEU A 71 2.02 7.00 -31.36
CA LEU A 71 2.92 5.94 -31.83
C LEU A 71 2.33 5.14 -33.02
N GLY A 72 1.10 5.44 -33.40
CA GLY A 72 0.40 4.75 -34.51
C GLY A 72 -0.88 4.07 -34.02
N LYS A 73 -1.22 2.96 -34.67
CA LYS A 73 -2.48 2.24 -34.46
C LYS A 73 -2.22 0.91 -33.75
N ALA A 74 -3.07 0.58 -32.80
CA ALA A 74 -3.12 -0.75 -32.22
C ALA A 74 -4.57 -1.28 -32.18
N THR A 75 -4.70 -2.59 -32.07
CA THR A 75 -6.00 -3.27 -32.08
C THR A 75 -6.23 -3.94 -30.76
N TRP A 76 -7.43 -3.79 -30.20
CA TRP A 76 -7.85 -4.53 -29.02
C TRP A 76 -7.95 -6.02 -29.34
N VAL A 77 -7.17 -6.84 -28.65
CA VAL A 77 -7.13 -8.29 -28.83
C VAL A 77 -7.60 -9.02 -27.58
N SER A 78 -8.26 -10.15 -27.76
CA SER A 78 -8.64 -11.00 -26.63
C SER A 78 -7.41 -11.65 -26.01
N ALA A 79 -7.37 -11.71 -24.68
CA ALA A 79 -6.31 -12.35 -23.92
C ALA A 79 -6.90 -12.90 -22.60
N SER A 80 -6.27 -13.93 -22.04
CA SER A 80 -6.72 -14.53 -20.77
C SER A 80 -5.60 -14.58 -19.76
N ALA A 81 -5.95 -14.46 -18.48
CA ALA A 81 -5.05 -14.77 -17.38
C ALA A 81 -4.92 -16.30 -17.20
N ASP A 82 -3.89 -16.72 -16.49
CA ASP A 82 -3.73 -18.12 -16.07
C ASP A 82 -4.75 -18.51 -14.97
N ASP A 83 -4.66 -19.73 -14.48
CA ASP A 83 -5.58 -20.25 -13.48
C ASP A 83 -5.48 -19.53 -12.13
N GLU A 84 -4.33 -18.98 -11.81
CA GLU A 84 -4.07 -18.15 -10.64
C GLU A 84 -4.48 -16.67 -10.84
N GLY A 85 -4.90 -16.28 -12.06
CA GLY A 85 -5.32 -14.94 -12.40
C GLY A 85 -4.16 -14.01 -12.80
N ASN A 86 -2.96 -14.53 -13.03
CA ASN A 86 -1.87 -13.73 -13.55
C ASN A 86 -2.07 -13.46 -15.05
N PHE A 87 -2.20 -12.20 -15.40
CA PHE A 87 -2.28 -11.76 -16.78
C PHE A 87 -0.90 -11.44 -17.32
N SER A 88 -0.49 -12.19 -18.32
CA SER A 88 0.72 -11.90 -19.10
C SER A 88 0.35 -11.05 -20.29
N SER A 89 0.88 -9.82 -20.32
CA SER A 89 0.58 -8.86 -21.38
C SER A 89 1.09 -9.37 -22.74
N PRO A 90 0.22 -9.70 -23.71
CA PRO A 90 0.67 -10.05 -25.04
C PRO A 90 1.36 -8.84 -25.66
N ASN A 91 2.51 -9.07 -26.31
CA ASN A 91 3.28 -8.05 -27.03
C ASN A 91 3.62 -6.79 -26.21
N GLY A 92 3.64 -6.88 -24.85
CA GLY A 92 3.89 -5.73 -24.00
C GLY A 92 2.76 -4.71 -23.98
N ALA A 93 1.49 -5.17 -24.01
CA ALA A 93 0.32 -4.31 -23.95
C ALA A 93 0.43 -3.25 -22.84
N ALA A 94 0.05 -2.03 -23.16
CA ALA A 94 0.08 -0.90 -22.22
C ALA A 94 -1.20 -0.81 -21.41
N TRP A 95 -2.31 -1.29 -21.97
CA TRP A 95 -3.64 -1.29 -21.37
C TRP A 95 -4.27 -2.67 -21.41
N ALA A 96 -5.02 -2.99 -20.37
CA ALA A 96 -5.92 -4.13 -20.35
C ALA A 96 -7.32 -3.64 -19.93
N TYR A 97 -8.35 -4.24 -20.52
CA TYR A 97 -9.74 -3.99 -20.20
C TYR A 97 -10.46 -5.30 -19.89
N ALA A 98 -11.29 -5.28 -18.86
CA ALA A 98 -12.20 -6.36 -18.55
C ALA A 98 -13.59 -5.85 -18.20
N LYS A 99 -14.60 -6.70 -18.43
CA LYS A 99 -15.97 -6.46 -18.03
C LYS A 99 -16.40 -7.52 -17.02
N LEU A 100 -16.76 -7.07 -15.82
CA LEU A 100 -17.27 -7.94 -14.75
C LEU A 100 -18.76 -7.70 -14.57
N LYS A 101 -19.59 -8.73 -14.80
CA LYS A 101 -21.03 -8.64 -14.61
C LYS A 101 -21.44 -9.26 -13.28
N LEU A 102 -22.19 -8.51 -12.47
CA LEU A 102 -22.69 -8.96 -11.17
C LEU A 102 -24.22 -8.94 -11.10
N GLU A 103 -24.79 -9.84 -10.30
CA GLU A 103 -26.23 -9.94 -10.10
C GLU A 103 -26.76 -8.99 -9.01
N ARG A 104 -25.86 -8.40 -8.20
CA ARG A 104 -26.17 -7.45 -7.12
C ARG A 104 -25.00 -6.51 -6.85
N ASP A 105 -25.31 -5.43 -6.12
CA ASP A 105 -24.29 -4.54 -5.58
C ASP A 105 -23.50 -5.25 -4.47
N ILE A 106 -22.17 -5.07 -4.45
CA ILE A 106 -21.28 -5.67 -3.45
C ILE A 106 -20.07 -4.77 -3.20
N VAL A 107 -19.61 -4.76 -1.96
CA VAL A 107 -18.32 -4.13 -1.60
C VAL A 107 -17.27 -5.20 -1.37
N LEU A 108 -16.16 -5.08 -2.04
CA LEU A 108 -15.01 -6.00 -1.95
C LEU A 108 -13.72 -5.21 -1.76
N LEU A 109 -12.67 -5.90 -1.37
CA LEU A 109 -11.31 -5.35 -1.33
C LEU A 109 -10.63 -5.64 -2.68
N ALA A 110 -10.34 -4.60 -3.46
CA ALA A 110 -9.59 -4.74 -4.71
C ALA A 110 -8.09 -4.84 -4.40
N ASP A 111 -7.42 -5.81 -5.01
CA ASP A 111 -5.96 -6.00 -4.96
C ASP A 111 -5.43 -6.08 -6.40
N LEU A 112 -4.70 -5.05 -6.82
CA LEU A 112 -4.03 -4.99 -8.12
C LEU A 112 -2.52 -5.07 -7.92
N GLN A 113 -1.92 -6.19 -8.31
CA GLN A 113 -0.49 -6.43 -8.21
C GLN A 113 0.20 -6.45 -9.57
N GLY A 114 1.38 -5.85 -9.68
CA GLY A 114 2.19 -5.82 -10.92
C GLY A 114 1.80 -4.72 -11.91
N ALA A 115 0.84 -3.85 -11.56
CA ALA A 115 0.48 -2.69 -12.36
C ALA A 115 0.28 -1.45 -11.48
N SER A 116 0.39 -0.25 -12.04
CA SER A 116 0.36 0.99 -11.28
C SER A 116 -1.04 1.57 -11.07
N THR A 117 -1.97 1.30 -11.96
CA THR A 117 -3.27 1.97 -11.94
C THR A 117 -4.41 1.04 -12.35
N LEU A 118 -5.45 1.04 -11.53
CA LEU A 118 -6.76 0.45 -11.77
C LEU A 118 -7.77 1.57 -11.98
N PHE A 119 -8.54 1.51 -13.07
CA PHE A 119 -9.78 2.27 -13.21
C PHE A 119 -10.95 1.32 -13.09
N LEU A 120 -11.81 1.58 -12.15
CA LEU A 120 -13.04 0.82 -11.93
C LEU A 120 -14.24 1.75 -12.09
N ASN A 121 -15.05 1.51 -13.12
CA ASN A 121 -16.19 2.36 -13.48
C ASN A 121 -15.81 3.86 -13.58
N GLY A 122 -14.63 4.16 -14.15
CA GLY A 122 -14.11 5.53 -14.30
C GLY A 122 -13.38 6.08 -13.07
N VAL A 123 -13.42 5.43 -11.90
CA VAL A 123 -12.68 5.86 -10.70
C VAL A 123 -11.29 5.25 -10.71
N ALA A 124 -10.27 6.09 -10.52
CA ALA A 124 -8.87 5.66 -10.50
C ALA A 124 -8.42 5.24 -9.09
N PHE A 125 -7.71 4.12 -9.02
CA PHE A 125 -7.05 3.60 -7.82
C PHE A 125 -5.59 3.31 -8.14
N SER A 126 -4.70 3.51 -7.16
CA SER A 126 -3.30 3.09 -7.29
C SER A 126 -3.20 1.57 -7.18
N GLY A 127 -2.38 0.94 -8.00
CA GLY A 127 -2.03 -0.46 -7.86
C GLY A 127 -0.70 -0.66 -7.13
N ASP A 128 -0.25 -1.90 -7.08
CA ASP A 128 1.04 -2.32 -6.50
C ASP A 128 2.01 -2.80 -7.60
N PRO A 129 2.69 -1.89 -8.32
CA PRO A 129 3.55 -2.24 -9.45
C PRO A 129 4.77 -3.07 -9.05
N TYR A 130 5.11 -3.12 -7.76
CA TYR A 130 6.27 -3.84 -7.21
C TYR A 130 5.90 -5.11 -6.45
N ARG A 131 4.62 -5.45 -6.35
CA ARG A 131 4.10 -6.63 -5.63
C ARG A 131 4.56 -6.68 -4.16
N PHE A 132 4.51 -5.54 -3.48
CA PHE A 132 4.86 -5.47 -2.06
C PHE A 132 3.72 -5.89 -1.12
N GLY A 133 2.52 -6.06 -1.65
CA GLY A 133 1.34 -6.42 -0.87
C GLY A 133 0.78 -5.29 0.00
N TYR A 134 1.07 -4.03 -0.32
CA TYR A 134 0.62 -2.89 0.49
C TYR A 134 -0.70 -2.27 0.04
N GLN A 135 -1.10 -2.54 -1.20
CA GLN A 135 -2.24 -1.89 -1.81
C GLN A 135 -3.45 -2.81 -1.77
N GLY A 136 -4.49 -2.34 -1.15
CA GLY A 136 -5.79 -2.95 -1.14
C GLY A 136 -6.80 -1.86 -0.84
N TYR A 137 -7.87 -1.78 -1.64
CA TYR A 137 -8.86 -0.71 -1.52
C TYR A 137 -10.26 -1.27 -1.42
N PRO A 138 -11.09 -0.76 -0.50
CA PRO A 138 -12.52 -1.03 -0.54
C PRO A 138 -13.11 -0.43 -1.82
N VAL A 139 -13.83 -1.24 -2.58
CA VAL A 139 -14.49 -0.81 -3.82
C VAL A 139 -15.93 -1.27 -3.85
N ALA A 140 -16.83 -0.41 -4.32
CA ALA A 140 -18.21 -0.77 -4.59
C ALA A 140 -18.35 -1.21 -6.05
N LEU A 141 -18.72 -2.46 -6.24
CA LEU A 141 -19.11 -3.03 -7.52
C LEU A 141 -20.63 -3.00 -7.63
N ARG A 142 -21.15 -2.54 -8.77
CA ARG A 142 -22.57 -2.40 -8.99
C ARG A 142 -23.19 -3.65 -9.61
N LYS A 143 -24.48 -3.85 -9.40
CA LYS A 143 -25.28 -4.78 -10.18
C LYS A 143 -25.18 -4.42 -11.66
N GLY A 144 -25.05 -5.44 -12.52
CA GLY A 144 -24.84 -5.27 -13.95
C GLY A 144 -23.36 -5.21 -14.31
N ASP A 145 -23.05 -4.45 -15.34
CA ASP A 145 -21.71 -4.39 -15.92
C ASP A 145 -20.80 -3.42 -15.14
N ASN A 146 -19.64 -3.91 -14.74
CA ASN A 146 -18.54 -3.11 -14.17
C ASN A 146 -17.38 -3.10 -15.17
N HIS A 147 -16.90 -1.92 -15.51
CA HIS A 147 -15.83 -1.68 -16.46
C HIS A 147 -14.50 -1.48 -15.74
N ILE A 148 -13.52 -2.28 -16.10
CA ILE A 148 -12.22 -2.36 -15.46
C ILE A 148 -11.14 -2.06 -16.49
N PHE A 149 -10.31 -1.05 -16.25
CA PHE A 149 -9.10 -0.81 -17.03
C PHE A 149 -7.88 -0.88 -16.14
N VAL A 150 -6.81 -1.48 -16.63
CA VAL A 150 -5.52 -1.60 -15.95
C VAL A 150 -4.43 -1.06 -16.85
N THR A 151 -3.54 -0.25 -16.30
CA THR A 151 -2.38 0.29 -17.01
C THR A 151 -1.14 0.40 -16.12
N GLY A 152 0.02 0.68 -16.73
CA GLY A 152 1.29 0.80 -16.03
C GLY A 152 1.83 -0.55 -15.56
N THR A 153 1.58 -1.61 -16.34
CA THR A 153 2.08 -2.95 -16.03
C THR A 153 3.60 -3.04 -16.21
N ARG A 154 4.23 -3.88 -15.39
CA ARG A 154 5.66 -4.23 -15.46
C ARG A 154 5.88 -5.66 -15.96
N GLY A 155 5.11 -6.07 -16.96
CA GLY A 155 5.10 -7.41 -17.52
C GLY A 155 3.80 -8.12 -17.20
N ASN A 156 3.69 -8.71 -16.04
CA ASN A 156 2.50 -9.43 -15.60
C ASN A 156 1.78 -8.64 -14.50
N PHE A 157 0.47 -8.72 -14.45
CA PHE A 157 -0.32 -8.23 -13.33
C PHE A 157 -1.38 -9.26 -12.89
N GLN A 158 -1.91 -9.08 -11.70
CA GLN A 158 -3.04 -9.83 -11.17
C GLN A 158 -4.05 -8.85 -10.58
N LEU A 159 -5.33 -9.04 -10.87
CA LEU A 159 -6.41 -8.31 -10.22
C LEU A 159 -7.35 -9.32 -9.55
N ALA A 160 -7.47 -9.20 -8.24
CA ALA A 160 -8.42 -9.94 -7.44
C ALA A 160 -9.30 -9.00 -6.63
N PHE A 161 -10.51 -9.47 -6.33
CA PHE A 161 -11.43 -8.81 -5.40
C PHE A 161 -11.71 -9.79 -4.26
N HIS A 162 -11.32 -9.41 -3.04
CA HIS A 162 -11.41 -10.26 -1.86
C HIS A 162 -12.65 -9.94 -1.04
N ALA A 163 -13.45 -10.95 -0.77
CA ALA A 163 -14.52 -10.86 0.19
C ALA A 163 -13.96 -10.82 1.62
N ARG A 164 -14.62 -10.09 2.51
CA ARG A 164 -14.30 -10.07 3.93
C ARG A 164 -15.56 -10.32 4.74
N PRO A 165 -15.46 -11.06 5.86
CA PRO A 165 -16.63 -11.45 6.64
C PRO A 165 -17.27 -10.29 7.39
N THR A 166 -16.55 -9.18 7.54
CA THR A 166 -16.98 -8.01 8.31
C THR A 166 -16.83 -6.74 7.50
N LYS A 167 -17.64 -5.74 7.81
CA LYS A 167 -17.62 -4.43 7.16
C LYS A 167 -16.42 -3.56 7.57
N LEU A 168 -15.88 -3.78 8.75
CA LEU A 168 -14.71 -3.09 9.26
C LEU A 168 -13.57 -4.08 9.42
N VAL A 169 -12.41 -3.80 8.82
CA VAL A 169 -11.26 -4.71 8.85
C VAL A 169 -9.99 -3.97 9.24
N PHE A 170 -9.10 -4.67 9.95
CA PHE A 170 -7.71 -4.27 10.06
C PHE A 170 -6.98 -4.61 8.75
N ALA A 171 -6.26 -3.64 8.21
CA ALA A 171 -5.35 -3.82 7.08
C ALA A 171 -3.91 -3.93 7.63
N ASP A 172 -3.57 -5.10 8.18
CA ASP A 172 -2.27 -5.36 8.82
C ASP A 172 -1.10 -5.27 7.83
N TRP A 173 -1.32 -5.61 6.56
CA TRP A 173 -0.33 -5.51 5.47
C TRP A 173 0.16 -4.09 5.19
N THR A 174 -0.51 -3.06 5.67
CA THR A 174 -0.13 -1.66 5.52
C THR A 174 0.18 -0.97 6.85
N SER A 175 0.43 -1.73 7.91
CA SER A 175 0.81 -1.21 9.22
C SER A 175 2.22 -0.61 9.21
N THR A 176 2.43 0.41 10.03
CA THR A 176 3.73 1.03 10.27
C THR A 176 4.20 0.69 11.68
N THR A 177 5.34 0.03 11.80
CA THR A 177 5.86 -0.42 13.10
C THR A 177 7.34 -0.08 13.25
N PRO A 178 7.80 0.30 14.47
CA PRO A 178 9.23 0.37 14.76
C PRO A 178 9.81 -1.04 14.94
N HIS A 179 11.12 -1.15 15.00
CA HIS A 179 11.78 -2.24 15.69
C HIS A 179 12.02 -1.88 17.16
N LEU A 180 11.81 -2.84 18.04
CA LEU A 180 12.25 -2.75 19.45
C LEU A 180 13.72 -3.18 19.54
N LEU A 181 14.43 -2.68 20.51
CA LEU A 181 15.81 -3.08 20.79
C LEU A 181 15.86 -4.10 21.94
N SER A 182 16.63 -5.16 21.76
CA SER A 182 16.83 -6.22 22.76
C SER A 182 17.32 -5.65 24.08
N GLY A 183 16.82 -6.15 25.20
CA GLY A 183 17.17 -5.66 26.55
C GLY A 183 16.76 -4.22 26.84
N GLY A 184 16.25 -3.50 25.84
CA GLY A 184 15.82 -2.10 25.95
C GLY A 184 14.39 -1.93 26.49
N ALA A 185 13.93 -0.69 26.52
CA ALA A 185 12.55 -0.37 26.88
C ALA A 185 11.61 -0.45 25.68
N VAL A 186 10.36 -0.86 25.92
CA VAL A 186 9.28 -0.69 24.94
C VAL A 186 9.00 0.80 24.79
N GLY A 187 8.95 1.28 23.54
CA GLY A 187 8.64 2.67 23.25
C GLY A 187 8.35 2.92 21.78
N GLY A 188 7.90 4.11 21.47
CA GLY A 188 7.57 4.57 20.12
C GLY A 188 6.08 4.46 19.81
N GLU A 189 5.75 4.59 18.54
CA GLU A 189 4.39 4.52 18.03
C GLU A 189 4.31 3.53 16.86
N ALA A 190 3.21 2.82 16.78
CA ALA A 190 2.82 2.07 15.58
C ALA A 190 1.63 2.75 14.91
N SER A 191 1.35 2.42 13.68
CA SER A 191 0.11 2.78 13.00
C SER A 191 -0.53 1.54 12.42
N VAL A 192 -1.83 1.40 12.64
CA VAL A 192 -2.65 0.36 12.02
C VAL A 192 -3.68 1.01 11.12
N ALA A 193 -3.93 0.40 9.97
CA ALA A 193 -4.95 0.87 9.07
C ALA A 193 -6.26 0.12 9.31
N LEU A 194 -7.36 0.87 9.30
CA LEU A 194 -8.73 0.36 9.33
C LEU A 194 -9.41 0.70 8.01
N MET A 195 -10.16 -0.24 7.46
CA MET A 195 -10.92 -0.06 6.22
C MET A 195 -12.40 -0.30 6.46
N ASN A 196 -13.22 0.60 5.94
CA ASN A 196 -14.68 0.45 5.89
C ASN A 196 -15.08 -0.21 4.57
N LEU A 197 -15.45 -1.48 4.62
CA LEU A 197 -15.93 -2.27 3.48
C LEU A 197 -17.47 -2.18 3.37
N SER A 198 -18.00 -0.96 3.50
CA SER A 198 -19.42 -0.71 3.31
C SER A 198 -19.68 0.66 2.66
N THR A 199 -20.88 0.85 2.14
CA THR A 199 -21.36 2.13 1.59
C THR A 199 -21.94 3.05 2.65
N GLU A 200 -21.89 2.66 3.92
CA GLU A 200 -22.36 3.44 5.06
C GLU A 200 -21.17 3.89 5.91
N PRO A 201 -21.23 5.09 6.51
CA PRO A 201 -20.17 5.54 7.41
C PRO A 201 -20.16 4.69 8.69
N ILE A 202 -18.96 4.37 9.18
CA ILE A 202 -18.78 3.76 10.49
C ILE A 202 -18.59 4.88 11.50
N PRO A 203 -19.44 4.98 12.53
CA PRO A 203 -19.37 6.07 13.50
C PRO A 203 -18.11 5.95 14.39
N LEU A 204 -17.99 6.88 15.34
CA LEU A 204 -16.93 6.90 16.35
C LEU A 204 -16.60 5.50 16.87
N LEU A 205 -15.33 5.14 16.80
CA LEU A 205 -14.79 3.89 17.31
C LEU A 205 -13.41 4.11 17.96
N TYR A 206 -12.87 3.07 18.56
CA TYR A 206 -11.52 3.09 19.10
C TYR A 206 -10.78 1.78 18.88
N VAL A 207 -9.46 1.88 18.77
CA VAL A 207 -8.55 0.75 18.76
C VAL A 207 -7.99 0.56 20.17
N VAL A 208 -8.11 -0.64 20.71
CA VAL A 208 -7.39 -1.05 21.92
C VAL A 208 -6.16 -1.82 21.50
N ALA A 209 -5.00 -1.38 21.95
CA ALA A 209 -3.73 -2.04 21.70
C ALA A 209 -3.06 -2.45 23.00
N GLY A 210 -2.28 -3.55 22.97
CA GLY A 210 -1.53 -4.05 24.11
C GLY A 210 -2.38 -4.75 25.17
N GLY A 211 -1.90 -4.77 26.41
CA GLY A 211 -2.48 -5.50 27.53
C GLY A 211 -2.03 -6.97 27.60
N VAL A 212 -1.26 -7.42 26.61
CA VAL A 212 -0.66 -8.77 26.53
C VAL A 212 0.83 -8.62 26.17
N GLY A 213 1.67 -9.54 26.63
CA GLY A 213 3.12 -9.46 26.43
C GLY A 213 3.73 -8.20 27.05
N PRO A 214 4.74 -7.60 26.42
CA PRO A 214 5.45 -6.45 26.98
C PRO A 214 4.71 -5.12 26.83
N PHE A 215 3.57 -5.08 26.14
CA PHE A 215 2.85 -3.86 25.80
C PHE A 215 1.77 -3.53 26.84
N ALA A 216 1.80 -2.33 27.40
CA ALA A 216 0.73 -1.79 28.22
C ALA A 216 -0.54 -1.56 27.36
N ARG A 217 -1.71 -1.76 27.99
CA ARG A 217 -2.99 -1.52 27.29
C ARG A 217 -3.21 -0.04 27.04
N ARG A 218 -3.48 0.31 25.77
CA ARG A 218 -3.78 1.67 25.33
C ARG A 218 -5.05 1.68 24.48
N ARG A 219 -5.67 2.85 24.43
CA ARG A 219 -6.85 3.11 23.60
C ARG A 219 -6.57 4.31 22.73
N SER A 220 -6.69 4.13 21.41
CA SER A 220 -6.62 5.18 20.40
C SER A 220 -8.01 5.44 19.85
N LEU A 221 -8.48 6.68 19.95
CA LEU A 221 -9.81 7.09 19.50
C LEU A 221 -9.78 7.43 18.00
N VAL A 222 -10.82 7.03 17.27
CA VAL A 222 -11.11 7.44 15.90
C VAL A 222 -12.36 8.31 15.94
N PRO A 223 -12.25 9.60 16.28
CA PRO A 223 -13.38 10.43 16.68
C PRO A 223 -14.36 10.71 15.53
N TRP A 224 -13.87 10.76 14.31
CA TRP A 224 -14.67 11.05 13.12
C TRP A 224 -15.25 9.79 12.47
N GLY A 225 -14.95 8.61 13.03
CA GLY A 225 -15.32 7.36 12.40
C GLY A 225 -14.53 7.10 11.11
N ILE A 226 -15.12 6.33 10.21
CA ILE A 226 -14.54 6.01 8.89
C ILE A 226 -15.61 6.18 7.83
N GLU A 227 -15.36 7.05 6.87
CA GLU A 227 -16.24 7.29 5.73
C GLU A 227 -16.53 6.01 4.93
N PRO A 228 -17.63 5.97 4.15
CA PRO A 228 -17.92 4.87 3.23
C PRO A 228 -16.73 4.57 2.32
N LEU A 229 -16.35 3.30 2.22
CA LEU A 229 -15.18 2.85 1.45
C LEU A 229 -13.87 3.54 1.87
N GLY A 230 -13.86 4.12 3.06
CA GLY A 230 -12.73 4.89 3.58
C GLY A 230 -11.67 4.00 4.21
N VAL A 231 -10.44 4.51 4.22
CA VAL A 231 -9.29 3.95 4.92
C VAL A 231 -8.76 5.00 5.89
N THR A 232 -8.59 4.62 7.15
CA THR A 232 -7.98 5.50 8.15
C THR A 232 -6.78 4.83 8.81
N ARG A 233 -5.75 5.62 9.13
CA ARG A 233 -4.57 5.16 9.85
C ARG A 233 -4.67 5.62 11.30
N VAL A 234 -4.67 4.66 12.21
CA VAL A 234 -4.82 4.91 13.65
C VAL A 234 -3.47 4.78 14.33
N PRO A 235 -2.96 5.85 14.92
CA PRO A 235 -1.73 5.77 15.71
C PRO A 235 -1.97 5.01 17.01
N VAL A 236 -0.98 4.23 17.41
CA VAL A 236 -1.00 3.41 18.61
C VAL A 236 0.31 3.60 19.38
N ASP A 237 0.22 4.10 20.60
CA ASP A 237 1.39 4.24 21.46
C ASP A 237 1.87 2.86 21.95
N LEU A 238 3.16 2.61 21.81
CA LEU A 238 3.83 1.44 22.35
C LEU A 238 4.49 1.82 23.67
N LEU A 239 3.90 1.39 24.77
CA LEU A 239 4.41 1.65 26.11
C LEU A 239 4.70 0.34 26.85
N ALA A 240 5.72 0.36 27.70
CA ALA A 240 6.07 -0.79 28.51
C ALA A 240 4.93 -1.17 29.47
N ARG A 241 4.69 -2.47 29.58
CA ARG A 241 3.81 -3.03 30.61
C ARG A 241 4.64 -3.30 31.86
N ASP A 242 4.11 -2.91 33.01
CA ASP A 242 4.78 -3.11 34.32
C ASP A 242 5.20 -4.56 34.52
N GLY A 243 6.43 -4.75 34.99
CA GLY A 243 7.01 -6.06 35.26
C GLY A 243 7.42 -6.88 34.01
N HIS A 244 7.35 -6.30 32.80
CA HIS A 244 7.79 -6.95 31.57
C HIS A 244 9.02 -6.23 31.01
N GLN A 245 10.03 -7.03 30.68
CA GLN A 245 11.24 -6.58 29.98
C GLN A 245 11.29 -7.25 28.60
N LEU A 246 11.92 -6.57 27.64
CA LEU A 246 12.20 -7.16 26.34
C LEU A 246 13.30 -8.23 26.48
N PRO A 247 13.23 -9.32 25.72
CA PRO A 247 14.26 -10.35 25.75
C PRO A 247 15.62 -9.81 25.27
N GLU A 248 16.69 -10.41 25.77
CA GLU A 248 18.06 -10.08 25.35
C GLU A 248 18.37 -10.53 23.92
N GLU A 249 17.79 -11.64 23.46
CA GLU A 249 17.88 -12.06 22.08
C GLU A 249 16.70 -11.54 21.25
N PRO A 250 16.92 -11.05 20.01
CA PRO A 250 15.88 -10.50 19.18
C PRO A 250 14.80 -11.53 18.82
N GLU A 251 13.62 -11.33 19.32
CA GLU A 251 12.44 -12.14 19.06
C GLU A 251 11.24 -11.21 18.78
N PRO A 252 10.53 -11.36 17.63
CA PRO A 252 9.39 -10.50 17.31
C PRO A 252 8.34 -10.54 18.43
N GLN A 253 7.88 -9.38 18.86
CA GLN A 253 6.87 -9.24 19.89
C GLN A 253 5.48 -9.07 19.26
N LYS A 254 4.48 -9.74 19.80
CA LYS A 254 3.12 -9.65 19.28
C LYS A 254 2.31 -8.57 19.99
N LEU A 255 1.90 -7.56 19.25
CA LEU A 255 0.98 -6.53 19.72
C LEU A 255 -0.46 -7.01 19.50
N TYR A 256 -1.21 -7.13 20.56
CA TYR A 256 -2.65 -7.39 20.53
C TYR A 256 -3.41 -6.14 20.09
N LEU A 257 -4.34 -6.26 19.17
CA LEU A 257 -5.22 -5.20 18.70
C LEU A 257 -6.67 -5.69 18.77
N SER A 258 -7.57 -4.83 19.22
CA SER A 258 -9.01 -5.07 19.12
C SER A 258 -9.77 -3.78 18.81
N LEU A 259 -10.88 -3.92 18.12
CA LEU A 259 -11.81 -2.83 17.84
C LEU A 259 -12.86 -2.75 18.97
N GLY A 260 -13.26 -1.53 19.29
CA GLY A 260 -14.38 -1.27 20.19
C GLY A 260 -15.14 -0.04 19.73
N GLY A 261 -16.45 -0.04 19.93
CA GLY A 261 -17.35 1.04 19.49
C GLY A 261 -18.79 0.81 19.94
N ALA A 262 -19.73 1.46 19.31
CA ALA A 262 -21.13 1.47 19.69
C ALA A 262 -21.87 0.13 19.55
N SER A 263 -21.33 -0.85 18.80
CA SER A 263 -21.87 -2.20 18.70
C SER A 263 -20.79 -3.24 18.98
N ASN A 264 -21.03 -4.14 19.92
CA ASN A 264 -20.13 -5.25 20.25
C ASN A 264 -20.13 -6.39 19.20
N GLU A 265 -20.94 -6.28 18.16
CA GLU A 265 -21.16 -7.35 17.18
C GLU A 265 -19.96 -7.52 16.20
N ASP A 266 -19.09 -6.51 16.11
CA ASP A 266 -17.94 -6.50 15.17
C ASP A 266 -16.58 -6.47 15.90
N ALA A 267 -16.47 -7.03 17.11
CA ALA A 267 -15.21 -7.07 17.84
C ALA A 267 -14.18 -7.92 17.06
N GLN A 268 -13.34 -7.26 16.27
CA GLN A 268 -12.23 -7.91 15.60
C GLN A 268 -10.99 -7.88 16.49
N VAL A 269 -10.27 -8.99 16.45
CA VAL A 269 -8.97 -9.13 17.11
C VAL A 269 -7.93 -9.37 16.03
N GLN A 270 -6.83 -8.64 16.12
CA GLN A 270 -5.68 -8.76 15.23
C GLN A 270 -4.40 -8.82 16.07
N TRP A 271 -3.44 -9.57 15.59
CA TRP A 271 -2.08 -9.58 16.13
C TRP A 271 -1.13 -8.96 15.11
N LEU A 272 -0.32 -8.02 15.58
CA LEU A 272 0.67 -7.34 14.76
C LEU A 272 2.07 -7.68 15.27
N ASP A 273 2.94 -8.14 14.39
CA ASP A 273 4.32 -8.45 14.74
C ASP A 273 5.15 -7.16 14.79
N ILE A 274 5.75 -6.90 15.94
CA ILE A 274 6.70 -5.82 16.15
C ILE A 274 8.10 -6.45 16.14
N GLY A 275 8.87 -6.15 15.11
CA GLY A 275 10.22 -6.69 14.95
C GLY A 275 11.17 -6.23 16.04
N MET A 276 12.21 -7.01 16.30
CA MET A 276 13.29 -6.65 17.24
C MET A 276 14.66 -6.71 16.58
N LYS A 277 15.59 -5.91 17.09
CA LYS A 277 17.00 -5.85 16.70
C LYS A 277 17.89 -5.76 17.93
N LYS A 278 19.14 -6.19 17.79
CA LYS A 278 20.16 -5.89 18.81
C LYS A 278 20.53 -4.40 18.76
N GLU A 279 20.92 -3.86 19.90
CA GLU A 279 21.51 -2.52 19.92
C GLU A 279 22.70 -2.42 18.96
N GLY A 280 22.88 -1.25 18.35
CA GLY A 280 23.92 -1.03 17.33
C GLY A 280 23.60 -1.56 15.93
N GLN A 281 22.57 -2.38 15.75
CA GLN A 281 22.15 -2.85 14.42
C GLN A 281 21.24 -1.82 13.71
N ALA A 282 21.23 -1.86 12.39
CA ALA A 282 20.28 -1.13 11.59
C ALA A 282 18.83 -1.55 11.95
N HIS A 283 17.95 -0.58 12.19
CA HIS A 283 16.59 -0.84 12.65
C HIS A 283 15.60 0.22 12.15
N LEU A 284 14.31 -0.08 12.19
CA LEU A 284 13.24 0.88 11.89
C LEU A 284 12.93 1.72 13.13
N GLN A 285 12.81 3.01 12.93
CA GLN A 285 12.23 3.94 13.88
C GLN A 285 10.98 4.59 13.32
N THR A 286 10.04 4.94 14.20
CA THR A 286 8.83 5.64 13.85
C THR A 286 8.80 7.03 14.45
N PHE A 287 8.01 7.90 13.84
CA PHE A 287 7.76 9.26 14.31
C PHE A 287 6.39 9.73 13.86
N ARG A 288 5.85 10.69 14.59
CA ARG A 288 4.62 11.39 14.21
C ARG A 288 4.96 12.51 13.25
N SER A 289 4.44 12.46 12.01
CA SER A 289 4.66 13.50 11.03
C SER A 289 3.92 14.79 11.39
N GLY A 290 4.60 15.90 11.31
CA GLY A 290 3.99 17.23 11.48
C GLY A 290 3.15 17.67 10.29
N MET A 291 3.26 17.00 9.15
CA MET A 291 2.50 17.35 7.94
C MET A 291 1.03 16.93 8.00
N ASP A 292 0.76 15.72 8.49
CA ASP A 292 -0.58 15.11 8.45
C ASP A 292 -0.93 14.31 9.71
N ASN A 293 -0.09 14.38 10.73
CA ASN A 293 -0.23 13.66 12.00
C ASN A 293 -0.30 12.11 11.84
N THR A 294 0.20 11.56 10.75
CA THR A 294 0.34 10.11 10.58
C THR A 294 1.65 9.61 11.18
N VAL A 295 1.69 8.34 11.57
CA VAL A 295 2.94 7.69 12.00
C VAL A 295 3.72 7.28 10.75
N GLN A 296 4.91 7.82 10.61
CA GLN A 296 5.86 7.49 9.55
C GLN A 296 7.03 6.70 10.13
N GLN A 297 7.87 6.13 9.27
CA GLN A 297 9.04 5.36 9.67
C GLN A 297 10.25 5.69 8.81
N PHE A 298 11.42 5.37 9.33
CA PHE A 298 12.68 5.43 8.58
C PHE A 298 13.63 4.31 9.06
N GLY A 299 14.55 3.91 8.20
CA GLY A 299 15.65 3.02 8.59
C GLY A 299 16.76 3.84 9.26
N LEU A 300 17.21 3.40 10.41
CA LEU A 300 18.31 4.03 11.14
C LEU A 300 19.48 3.07 11.25
N VAL A 301 20.68 3.55 10.90
CA VAL A 301 21.95 2.87 11.16
C VAL A 301 22.68 3.66 12.24
N PRO A 302 22.79 3.13 13.46
CA PRO A 302 23.56 3.76 14.53
C PRO A 302 25.04 3.84 14.17
N PRO A 303 25.80 4.80 14.73
CA PRO A 303 27.23 4.80 14.57
C PRO A 303 27.87 3.57 15.24
N ALA A 304 29.00 3.14 14.72
CA ALA A 304 29.78 2.09 15.38
C ALA A 304 30.23 2.57 16.77
N GLU A 305 30.18 1.66 17.75
CA GLU A 305 30.74 1.92 19.06
C GLU A 305 32.24 2.17 18.95
N ASP A 306 32.68 3.33 19.40
CA ASP A 306 34.08 3.67 19.50
C ASP A 306 34.29 4.62 20.69
N SER A 307 34.83 4.08 21.75
CA SER A 307 35.16 4.84 22.97
C SER A 307 36.32 5.83 22.77
N SER A 308 37.07 5.73 21.67
CA SER A 308 38.17 6.62 21.34
C SER A 308 37.80 7.82 20.48
N MET A 309 36.52 7.91 20.07
CA MET A 309 36.07 9.00 19.21
C MET A 309 35.97 10.32 20.02
N GLU A 310 36.77 11.30 19.62
CA GLU A 310 36.68 12.67 20.09
C GLU A 310 35.90 13.50 19.05
N GLY A 311 34.90 14.30 19.52
CA GLY A 311 34.17 15.21 18.69
C GLY A 311 32.72 14.78 18.34
N GLU A 312 32.05 15.68 17.65
CA GLU A 312 30.61 15.53 17.32
C GLU A 312 30.40 14.60 16.15
N ARG A 313 29.37 13.76 16.23
CA ARG A 313 28.89 12.91 15.13
C ARG A 313 28.08 13.71 14.15
N GLY A 314 28.12 13.33 12.87
CA GLY A 314 27.28 13.88 11.80
C GLY A 314 26.10 12.98 11.43
N LEU A 315 25.32 13.47 10.47
CA LEU A 315 24.14 12.79 9.93
C LEU A 315 24.27 12.58 8.42
N VAL A 316 24.05 11.39 7.95
CA VAL A 316 23.82 11.08 6.52
C VAL A 316 22.34 10.80 6.33
N ILE A 317 21.67 11.56 5.44
CA ILE A 317 20.35 11.24 4.92
C ILE A 317 20.53 10.47 3.63
N SER A 318 20.12 9.20 3.62
CA SER A 318 20.24 8.36 2.43
C SER A 318 18.89 8.17 1.75
N LEU A 319 18.78 8.70 0.53
CA LEU A 319 17.58 8.66 -0.28
C LEU A 319 17.63 7.43 -1.19
N HIS A 320 16.69 6.53 -0.99
CA HIS A 320 16.64 5.28 -1.76
C HIS A 320 16.02 5.48 -3.15
N GLY A 321 16.30 4.55 -4.05
CA GLY A 321 15.68 4.49 -5.38
C GLY A 321 14.25 3.92 -5.35
N ALA A 322 13.58 3.94 -6.50
CA ALA A 322 12.25 3.33 -6.66
C ALA A 322 12.28 1.85 -6.25
N SER A 323 11.22 1.40 -5.59
CA SER A 323 11.06 0.03 -5.07
C SER A 323 11.97 -0.39 -3.90
N VAL A 324 12.78 0.50 -3.36
CA VAL A 324 13.64 0.19 -2.22
C VAL A 324 12.93 0.59 -0.93
N LYS A 325 12.85 -0.35 0.03
CA LYS A 325 12.30 -0.08 1.37
C LYS A 325 13.38 0.60 2.24
N PRO A 326 12.99 1.45 3.20
CA PRO A 326 13.95 2.14 4.07
C PRO A 326 14.88 1.18 4.82
N MET A 327 14.37 0.02 5.26
CA MET A 327 15.20 -0.98 5.93
C MET A 327 16.17 -1.67 4.95
N SER A 328 15.76 -1.88 3.69
CA SER A 328 16.65 -2.42 2.67
C SER A 328 17.79 -1.45 2.37
N GLN A 329 17.50 -0.15 2.29
CA GLN A 329 18.50 0.90 2.15
C GLN A 329 19.44 0.94 3.36
N ALA A 330 18.91 0.93 4.58
CA ALA A 330 19.71 0.94 5.80
C ALA A 330 20.66 -0.27 5.90
N ASN A 331 20.20 -1.45 5.49
CA ASN A 331 21.02 -2.67 5.50
C ASN A 331 22.18 -2.66 4.48
N CYS A 332 22.20 -1.72 3.53
CA CYS A 332 23.35 -1.55 2.62
C CYS A 332 24.53 -0.84 3.29
N PHE A 333 24.35 -0.26 4.45
CA PHE A 333 25.40 0.48 5.15
C PHE A 333 26.00 -0.34 6.29
N THR A 334 27.33 -0.27 6.37
CA THR A 334 28.05 -0.66 7.60
C THR A 334 28.07 0.54 8.54
N PRO A 335 27.83 0.38 9.86
CA PRO A 335 27.96 1.45 10.83
C PRO A 335 29.28 2.20 10.71
N LYS A 336 29.23 3.54 10.78
CA LYS A 336 30.40 4.43 10.71
C LYS A 336 30.64 5.04 12.08
N LYS A 337 31.88 5.26 12.45
CA LYS A 337 32.22 5.80 13.79
C LYS A 337 31.64 7.21 14.00
N GLU A 338 31.71 8.04 12.97
CA GLU A 338 31.40 9.48 13.06
C GLU A 338 30.00 9.84 12.54
N TRP A 339 29.20 8.86 12.07
CA TRP A 339 27.97 9.17 11.34
C TRP A 339 26.80 8.30 11.77
N TRP A 340 25.68 8.96 12.04
CA TRP A 340 24.37 8.37 11.96
C TRP A 340 23.92 8.32 10.50
N ILE A 341 23.20 7.27 10.11
CA ILE A 341 22.64 7.19 8.76
C ILE A 341 21.14 6.96 8.88
N ALA A 342 20.35 7.86 8.32
CA ALA A 342 18.91 7.77 8.31
C ALA A 342 18.39 7.60 6.88
N CYS A 343 17.51 6.64 6.68
CA CYS A 343 16.92 6.28 5.39
C CYS A 343 15.41 6.52 5.45
N PRO A 344 14.90 7.69 5.03
CA PRO A 344 13.46 8.01 5.01
C PRO A 344 12.67 7.07 4.09
N THR A 345 11.33 7.06 4.18
CA THR A 345 10.47 6.21 3.33
C THR A 345 10.06 6.84 2.02
N ASN A 346 10.21 8.16 1.85
CA ASN A 346 9.59 8.91 0.76
C ASN A 346 8.04 8.82 0.81
N ARG A 347 7.45 8.82 2.02
CA ARG A 347 6.00 8.71 2.26
C ARG A 347 5.39 7.46 1.64
N SER A 348 6.01 6.33 1.94
CA SER A 348 5.60 4.96 1.64
C SER A 348 4.23 4.79 0.94
N PRO A 349 4.04 3.72 0.15
CA PRO A 349 5.03 2.67 -0.10
C PRO A 349 5.93 2.92 -1.32
N TYR A 350 5.64 3.90 -2.16
CA TYR A 350 6.25 4.05 -3.48
C TYR A 350 6.62 5.49 -3.83
N GLY A 351 7.07 6.25 -2.88
CA GLY A 351 7.51 7.60 -3.19
C GLY A 351 8.47 7.61 -4.38
N PHE A 352 8.21 8.51 -5.32
CA PHE A 352 9.04 8.72 -6.49
C PHE A 352 9.72 10.08 -6.41
N ASP A 353 10.98 10.13 -6.84
CA ASP A 353 11.67 11.36 -7.17
C ASP A 353 11.98 12.30 -6.00
N TRP A 354 11.70 11.94 -4.77
CA TRP A 354 11.94 12.78 -3.60
C TRP A 354 11.48 14.24 -3.81
N GLN A 355 10.32 14.39 -4.44
CA GLN A 355 9.67 15.67 -4.66
C GLN A 355 8.50 15.83 -3.70
N ASP A 356 8.03 17.05 -3.54
CA ASP A 356 6.86 17.41 -2.73
C ASP A 356 6.86 16.71 -1.36
N TRP A 357 5.95 15.79 -1.13
CA TRP A 357 5.81 15.05 0.12
C TRP A 357 7.05 14.22 0.48
N GLY A 358 7.72 13.60 -0.50
CA GLY A 358 8.94 12.83 -0.26
C GLY A 358 10.10 13.72 0.21
N ARG A 359 10.22 14.91 -0.36
CA ARG A 359 11.21 15.91 0.10
C ARG A 359 10.93 16.34 1.53
N LEU A 360 9.65 16.60 1.87
CA LEU A 360 9.26 16.98 3.22
C LEU A 360 9.51 15.86 4.22
N ASP A 361 9.24 14.60 3.85
CA ASP A 361 9.56 13.42 4.65
C ASP A 361 11.07 13.35 5.00
N ALA A 362 11.93 13.58 4.01
CA ALA A 362 13.37 13.61 4.23
C ALA A 362 13.80 14.74 5.19
N TYR A 363 13.15 15.92 5.10
CA TYR A 363 13.42 17.04 6.00
C TYR A 363 12.92 16.76 7.42
N GLU A 364 11.74 16.16 7.59
CA GLU A 364 11.25 15.76 8.92
C GLU A 364 12.20 14.76 9.58
N VAL A 365 12.66 13.74 8.84
CA VAL A 365 13.63 12.78 9.38
C VAL A 365 14.95 13.45 9.73
N ARG A 366 15.46 14.34 8.88
CA ARG A 366 16.66 15.12 9.19
C ARG A 366 16.51 15.90 10.49
N ASP A 367 15.47 16.71 10.60
CA ASP A 367 15.28 17.58 11.75
C ASP A 367 15.04 16.75 13.04
N LEU A 368 14.27 15.68 12.94
CA LEU A 368 14.10 14.73 14.04
C LEU A 368 15.42 14.13 14.53
N MET A 369 16.31 13.76 13.60
CA MET A 369 17.62 13.19 13.95
C MET A 369 18.54 14.21 14.59
N LEU A 370 18.57 15.44 14.04
CA LEU A 370 19.37 16.53 14.61
C LEU A 370 18.95 16.85 16.04
N ASP A 371 17.64 16.95 16.28
CA ASP A 371 17.11 17.31 17.59
C ASP A 371 17.23 16.14 18.59
N ARG A 372 16.98 14.89 18.16
CA ARG A 372 17.01 13.71 19.05
C ARG A 372 18.41 13.36 19.55
N PHE A 373 19.43 13.53 18.72
CA PHE A 373 20.81 13.15 19.00
C PHE A 373 21.75 14.34 19.18
N ASP A 374 21.21 15.56 19.30
CA ASP A 374 21.94 16.81 19.44
C ASP A 374 23.09 16.93 18.43
N LEU A 375 22.76 16.73 17.12
CA LEU A 375 23.73 16.72 16.05
C LEU A 375 23.93 18.14 15.45
N PRO A 376 25.17 18.48 15.05
CA PRO A 376 25.45 19.77 14.44
C PRO A 376 24.78 19.91 13.06
N ARG A 377 24.11 21.05 12.84
CA ARG A 377 23.36 21.32 11.59
C ARG A 377 24.23 21.48 10.36
N ASP A 378 25.50 21.81 10.54
CA ASP A 378 26.51 21.95 9.49
C ASP A 378 27.24 20.63 9.16
N LYS A 379 26.98 19.56 9.91
CA LYS A 379 27.55 18.22 9.69
C LYS A 379 26.49 17.24 9.17
N VAL A 380 25.80 17.64 8.09
CA VAL A 380 24.77 16.82 7.41
C VAL A 380 25.19 16.55 5.97
N ALA A 381 25.18 15.28 5.59
CA ALA A 381 25.43 14.83 4.22
C ALA A 381 24.18 14.18 3.61
N LEU A 382 24.06 14.27 2.29
CA LEU A 382 23.01 13.64 1.49
C LEU A 382 23.61 12.64 0.51
N THR A 383 22.97 11.46 0.37
CA THR A 383 23.40 10.43 -0.58
C THR A 383 22.20 9.70 -1.20
#